data_b606c5f9e93ee9c2e19562fd8472e11a
#
_entry.id   b606c5f9e93ee9c2e19562fd8472e11a
#
_cell.length_a   1.000
_cell.length_b   1.000
_cell.length_c   1.000
_cell.angle_alpha   90.00
_cell.angle_beta   90.00
_cell.angle_gamma   90.00
#
_symmetry.space_group_name_H-M   'P 1'
#
loop_
_entity.id
_entity.type
_entity.pdbx_description
1 polymer ?
#
loop_
_entity_poly.entity_id
_entity_poly.type
_entity_poly.pdbx_seq_one_letter_code
_entity_poly.pdbx_strand_id
1 'polypeptide(L)'
;MFENKGRPSSRGRAGRWSGRVVTALVGVGAATLTMTGPAAAVPLWPGGPELPSAQELVERLPGQAPEPAPFSAPSINPSNGETVGVAQPIIIRFDEPITDRAAAERHIEVEADPPVDGHFYWASDRQVRWRPFEFWPAHTQVTVNAGGTQSSYTVGDALITVADDATKTITVTRNGEVVKTMPTSFGKPGYETPNGTYIVGEKFRDMYMDSSTYGVPVDSPEGYRTYVEYATRISNSGIFVHAAPWSEWAQGSTNVSHGCLNVSTEDGRWFFENARKGDPVIVQNTGGGTLNGWDGLGDWNL
;
A
#
# COMPACT_ATOMS: atom_id res chain seq x y z
N MET A 1 63.14 -15.10 8.22
CA MET A 1 64.01 -14.72 9.35
C MET A 1 63.08 -14.19 10.44
N PHE A 2 63.09 -14.94 11.56
CA PHE A 2 62.50 -14.66 12.91
C PHE A 2 60.96 -14.56 13.03
N GLU A 3 60.29 -15.60 13.51
CA GLU A 3 60.04 -16.16 14.87
C GLU A 3 59.08 -15.25 15.68
N ASN A 4 57.84 -15.71 15.94
CA ASN A 4 57.32 -16.68 16.91
C ASN A 4 57.43 -16.25 18.35
N LYS A 5 56.26 -16.21 19.04
CA LYS A 5 55.95 -16.42 20.48
C LYS A 5 54.83 -15.46 20.91
N GLY A 6 53.77 -15.80 21.60
CA GLY A 6 53.42 -17.00 22.34
C GLY A 6 52.08 -16.67 23.05
N ARG A 7 51.25 -17.67 23.24
CA ARG A 7 50.06 -17.61 24.16
C ARG A 7 50.51 -17.55 25.64
N PRO A 8 49.63 -17.09 26.51
CA PRO A 8 49.11 -18.06 27.45
C PRO A 8 47.58 -18.00 27.68
N SER A 9 47.04 -19.15 27.99
CA SER A 9 45.73 -19.50 28.45
C SER A 9 45.50 -19.03 29.90
N SER A 10 44.28 -18.57 30.22
CA SER A 10 43.79 -18.62 31.58
C SER A 10 42.37 -19.20 31.60
N ARG A 11 42.27 -20.37 32.20
CA ARG A 11 41.02 -21.03 32.65
C ARG A 11 40.43 -20.23 33.82
N GLY A 12 39.15 -19.95 33.78
CA GLY A 12 38.37 -19.35 34.88
C GLY A 12 36.99 -19.98 35.00
N ARG A 13 36.93 -20.96 35.83
CA ARG A 13 35.84 -21.44 36.71
C ARG A 13 34.38 -21.18 36.36
N ALA A 14 33.67 -22.25 36.08
CA ALA A 14 32.23 -22.38 36.17
C ALA A 14 31.72 -22.12 37.60
N GLY A 15 30.88 -21.10 37.75
CA GLY A 15 30.06 -20.91 38.95
C GLY A 15 28.65 -21.43 38.71
N ARG A 16 28.33 -22.59 39.32
CA ARG A 16 26.95 -23.08 39.37
C ARG A 16 26.18 -22.27 40.40
N TRP A 17 25.19 -21.52 39.96
CA TRP A 17 24.14 -20.96 40.80
C TRP A 17 22.90 -21.86 40.72
N SER A 18 22.62 -22.56 41.80
CA SER A 18 21.38 -23.29 42.01
C SER A 18 20.32 -22.30 42.51
N GLY A 19 19.45 -21.85 41.60
CA GLY A 19 18.23 -21.13 41.96
C GLY A 19 17.12 -22.09 42.34
N ARG A 20 16.70 -22.08 43.60
CA ARG A 20 15.53 -22.80 44.11
C ARG A 20 14.26 -22.24 43.49
N VAL A 21 13.54 -23.04 42.69
CA VAL A 21 12.17 -22.77 42.28
C VAL A 21 11.26 -23.02 43.47
N VAL A 22 10.64 -21.98 43.99
CA VAL A 22 9.55 -22.10 44.98
C VAL A 22 8.25 -22.15 44.16
N THR A 23 7.69 -23.35 44.02
CA THR A 23 6.36 -23.55 43.45
C THR A 23 5.35 -23.26 44.53
N ALA A 24 4.69 -22.12 44.50
CA ALA A 24 3.51 -21.82 45.30
C ALA A 24 2.28 -22.40 44.59
N LEU A 25 1.79 -23.51 45.07
CA LEU A 25 0.49 -24.06 44.72
C LEU A 25 -0.60 -23.19 45.39
N VAL A 26 -1.25 -22.32 44.64
CA VAL A 26 -2.49 -21.66 45.06
C VAL A 26 -3.65 -22.56 44.66
N GLY A 27 -4.20 -23.26 45.63
CA GLY A 27 -5.43 -24.02 45.47
C GLY A 27 -6.62 -23.06 45.31
N VAL A 28 -7.25 -23.06 44.14
CA VAL A 28 -8.50 -22.36 43.90
C VAL A 28 -9.64 -23.24 44.37
N GLY A 29 -10.12 -22.99 45.59
CA GLY A 29 -11.41 -23.52 46.05
C GLY A 29 -12.55 -22.78 45.36
N ALA A 30 -13.35 -23.50 44.57
CA ALA A 30 -14.58 -22.99 44.01
C ALA A 30 -15.64 -22.77 45.11
N ALA A 31 -15.80 -21.54 45.57
CA ALA A 31 -16.95 -21.11 46.34
C ALA A 31 -17.92 -20.39 45.42
N THR A 32 -19.04 -21.03 45.11
CA THR A 32 -20.17 -20.40 44.41
C THR A 32 -20.88 -19.43 45.36
N LEU A 33 -20.53 -18.15 45.29
CA LEU A 33 -21.30 -17.09 45.91
C LEU A 33 -22.26 -16.52 44.86
N THR A 34 -23.55 -16.81 45.03
CA THR A 34 -24.64 -16.08 44.33
C THR A 34 -24.83 -14.73 45.01
N MET A 35 -24.19 -13.69 44.50
CA MET A 35 -24.49 -12.31 44.88
C MET A 35 -25.29 -11.63 43.78
N THR A 36 -26.55 -11.36 44.03
CA THR A 36 -27.44 -10.50 43.23
C THR A 36 -27.34 -9.08 43.79
N GLY A 37 -26.48 -8.26 43.19
CA GLY A 37 -26.38 -6.81 43.45
C GLY A 37 -25.14 -6.21 42.76
N PRO A 38 -25.16 -4.92 42.36
CA PRO A 38 -23.96 -4.30 41.83
C PRO A 38 -22.88 -4.25 42.92
N ALA A 39 -21.78 -4.93 42.68
CA ALA A 39 -20.63 -4.91 43.61
C ALA A 39 -19.98 -3.51 43.51
N ALA A 40 -20.19 -2.69 44.54
CA ALA A 40 -19.50 -1.42 44.70
C ALA A 40 -18.02 -1.70 45.00
N ALA A 41 -17.12 -0.87 44.42
CA ALA A 41 -15.69 -0.91 44.73
C ALA A 41 -15.48 -0.70 46.27
N VAL A 42 -14.69 -1.55 46.90
CA VAL A 42 -14.40 -1.47 48.35
C VAL A 42 -12.94 -1.04 48.49
N PRO A 43 -12.63 0.03 49.26
CA PRO A 43 -11.25 0.42 49.49
C PRO A 43 -10.52 -0.60 50.37
N LEU A 44 -9.25 -0.85 50.09
CA LEU A 44 -8.39 -1.79 50.84
C LEU A 44 -8.21 -1.40 52.33
N TRP A 45 -8.34 -0.11 52.65
CA TRP A 45 -8.39 0.45 54.00
C TRP A 45 -9.04 1.83 53.98
N PRO A 46 -9.51 2.40 55.08
CA PRO A 46 -10.12 3.75 55.09
C PRO A 46 -9.20 4.81 54.51
N GLY A 47 -9.57 5.40 53.33
CA GLY A 47 -8.76 6.38 52.60
C GLY A 47 -7.67 5.78 51.70
N GLY A 48 -7.64 4.45 51.50
CA GLY A 48 -6.74 3.78 50.55
C GLY A 48 -7.31 3.69 49.12
N PRO A 49 -6.48 3.18 48.16
CA PRO A 49 -6.95 2.95 46.81
C PRO A 49 -8.08 1.92 46.76
N GLU A 50 -9.07 2.19 45.91
CA GLU A 50 -10.16 1.27 45.62
C GLU A 50 -9.67 0.09 44.79
N LEU A 51 -10.14 -1.12 45.14
CA LEU A 51 -9.95 -2.26 44.26
C LEU A 51 -10.82 -2.06 43.02
N PRO A 52 -10.29 -2.41 41.82
CA PRO A 52 -11.09 -2.37 40.61
C PRO A 52 -12.34 -3.25 40.80
N SER A 53 -13.47 -2.78 40.29
CA SER A 53 -14.72 -3.53 40.35
C SER A 53 -14.57 -4.88 39.64
N ALA A 54 -15.46 -5.84 40.02
CA ALA A 54 -15.46 -7.16 39.36
C ALA A 54 -15.65 -7.05 37.84
N GLN A 55 -16.33 -6.00 37.35
CA GLN A 55 -16.48 -5.69 35.93
C GLN A 55 -15.15 -5.24 35.29
N GLU A 56 -14.40 -4.33 35.94
CA GLU A 56 -13.09 -3.91 35.48
C GLU A 56 -12.04 -5.03 35.51
N LEU A 57 -12.17 -5.99 36.46
CA LEU A 57 -11.31 -7.17 36.51
C LEU A 57 -11.67 -8.18 35.43
N VAL A 58 -12.95 -8.33 35.05
CA VAL A 58 -13.40 -9.18 33.95
C VAL A 58 -12.93 -8.60 32.58
N GLU A 59 -12.96 -7.29 32.42
CA GLU A 59 -12.43 -6.62 31.20
C GLU A 59 -10.91 -6.78 31.06
N ARG A 60 -10.16 -7.08 32.12
CA ARG A 60 -8.71 -7.32 32.15
C ARG A 60 -8.28 -8.78 32.11
N LEU A 61 -9.23 -9.73 32.09
CA LEU A 61 -8.87 -11.14 32.04
C LEU A 61 -8.28 -11.50 30.65
N PRO A 62 -7.07 -12.07 30.60
CA PRO A 62 -6.56 -12.64 29.35
C PRO A 62 -7.44 -13.86 29.01
N GLY A 63 -8.20 -13.74 27.93
CA GLY A 63 -9.06 -14.84 27.45
C GLY A 63 -10.47 -14.44 27.01
N GLN A 64 -10.85 -13.16 27.00
CA GLN A 64 -12.04 -12.75 26.22
C GLN A 64 -11.79 -13.06 24.75
N ALA A 65 -12.70 -13.83 24.14
CA ALA A 65 -12.69 -13.98 22.69
C ALA A 65 -12.68 -12.57 22.06
N PRO A 66 -11.85 -12.32 21.05
CA PRO A 66 -11.83 -11.03 20.39
C PRO A 66 -13.24 -10.66 19.98
N GLU A 67 -13.62 -9.40 20.19
CA GLU A 67 -14.90 -8.87 19.75
C GLU A 67 -15.09 -9.18 18.26
N PRO A 68 -16.23 -9.74 17.84
CA PRO A 68 -16.44 -10.05 16.43
C PRO A 68 -16.38 -8.79 15.60
N ALA A 69 -15.72 -8.84 14.45
CA ALA A 69 -15.63 -7.71 13.53
C ALA A 69 -17.04 -7.22 13.15
N PRO A 70 -17.26 -5.89 13.03
CA PRO A 70 -18.55 -5.31 12.69
C PRO A 70 -18.91 -5.45 11.19
N PHE A 71 -18.25 -6.36 10.48
CA PHE A 71 -18.43 -6.62 9.07
C PHE A 71 -18.21 -8.10 8.75
N SER A 72 -18.82 -8.56 7.64
CA SER A 72 -18.56 -9.87 7.05
C SER A 72 -17.17 -9.91 6.38
N ALA A 73 -16.66 -11.11 6.09
CA ALA A 73 -15.36 -11.31 5.46
C ALA A 73 -15.18 -10.42 4.21
N PRO A 74 -14.28 -9.41 4.25
CA PRO A 74 -14.09 -8.48 3.14
C PRO A 74 -13.15 -9.05 2.07
N SER A 75 -13.12 -8.43 0.90
CA SER A 75 -12.04 -8.67 -0.06
C SER A 75 -10.86 -7.75 0.20
N ILE A 76 -9.63 -8.28 0.07
CA ILE A 76 -8.38 -7.57 0.29
C ILE A 76 -7.56 -7.55 -1.01
N ASN A 77 -7.04 -6.38 -1.36
CA ASN A 77 -6.08 -6.19 -2.45
C ASN A 77 -4.88 -5.38 -1.91
N PRO A 78 -3.63 -5.84 -2.09
CA PRO A 78 -3.16 -6.97 -2.89
C PRO A 78 -3.64 -8.33 -2.41
N SER A 79 -3.72 -9.29 -3.35
CA SER A 79 -4.10 -10.66 -3.06
C SER A 79 -2.94 -11.45 -2.43
N ASN A 80 -3.27 -12.54 -1.73
CA ASN A 80 -2.28 -13.38 -1.10
C ASN A 80 -1.23 -13.91 -2.10
N GLY A 81 0.06 -13.76 -1.76
CA GLY A 81 1.20 -14.17 -2.61
C GLY A 81 1.53 -13.22 -3.75
N GLU A 82 0.81 -12.10 -3.92
CA GLU A 82 1.08 -11.11 -4.97
C GLU A 82 2.40 -10.37 -4.69
N THR A 83 3.11 -9.96 -5.75
CA THR A 83 4.22 -9.01 -5.65
C THR A 83 3.82 -7.70 -6.32
N VAL A 84 3.90 -6.60 -5.58
CA VAL A 84 3.43 -5.28 -6.00
C VAL A 84 4.52 -4.22 -5.95
N GLY A 85 4.27 -3.06 -6.57
CA GLY A 85 5.17 -1.91 -6.53
C GLY A 85 5.09 -1.13 -5.22
N VAL A 86 6.07 -0.24 -5.02
CA VAL A 86 6.26 0.51 -3.77
C VAL A 86 5.16 1.54 -3.46
N ALA A 87 4.31 1.89 -4.42
CA ALA A 87 3.20 2.83 -4.22
C ALA A 87 1.84 2.13 -4.04
N GLN A 88 1.79 0.81 -3.96
CA GLN A 88 0.55 0.05 -3.87
C GLN A 88 -0.17 0.30 -2.54
N PRO A 89 -1.39 0.87 -2.53
CA PRO A 89 -2.21 0.93 -1.32
C PRO A 89 -2.85 -0.44 -1.03
N ILE A 90 -3.14 -0.69 0.24
CA ILE A 90 -4.02 -1.78 0.66
C ILE A 90 -5.46 -1.30 0.42
N ILE A 91 -6.27 -2.11 -0.25
CA ILE A 91 -7.67 -1.80 -0.56
C ILE A 91 -8.54 -2.90 0.02
N ILE A 92 -9.42 -2.54 0.96
CA ILE A 92 -10.36 -3.46 1.60
C ILE A 92 -11.76 -3.07 1.18
N ARG A 93 -12.51 -4.03 0.62
CA ARG A 93 -13.89 -3.82 0.18
C ARG A 93 -14.83 -4.70 0.98
N PHE A 94 -15.88 -4.08 1.46
CA PHE A 94 -16.94 -4.68 2.25
C PHE A 94 -18.19 -4.92 1.40
N ASP A 95 -18.88 -6.03 1.66
CA ASP A 95 -20.14 -6.35 0.97
C ASP A 95 -21.28 -5.41 1.41
N GLU A 96 -21.25 -4.92 2.67
CA GLU A 96 -22.22 -4.01 3.22
C GLU A 96 -21.60 -2.64 3.58
N PRO A 97 -22.42 -1.54 3.58
CA PRO A 97 -21.93 -0.24 4.01
C PRO A 97 -21.47 -0.24 5.47
N ILE A 98 -20.34 0.35 5.74
CA ILE A 98 -19.79 0.51 7.09
C ILE A 98 -20.29 1.83 7.68
N THR A 99 -21.05 1.74 8.77
CA THR A 99 -21.61 2.91 9.48
C THR A 99 -20.67 3.42 10.58
N ASP A 100 -19.95 2.52 11.25
CA ASP A 100 -18.93 2.85 12.25
C ASP A 100 -17.53 2.52 11.69
N ARG A 101 -16.94 3.52 11.03
CA ARG A 101 -15.62 3.42 10.42
C ARG A 101 -14.52 3.15 11.45
N ALA A 102 -14.61 3.81 12.62
CA ALA A 102 -13.62 3.65 13.67
C ALA A 102 -13.66 2.23 14.27
N ALA A 103 -14.84 1.63 14.42
CA ALA A 103 -14.97 0.24 14.83
C ALA A 103 -14.39 -0.70 13.78
N ALA A 104 -14.64 -0.46 12.49
CA ALA A 104 -14.08 -1.27 11.41
C ALA A 104 -12.55 -1.20 11.37
N GLU A 105 -11.97 0.00 11.48
CA GLU A 105 -10.51 0.20 11.47
C GLU A 105 -9.81 -0.53 12.63
N ARG A 106 -10.43 -0.60 13.82
CA ARG A 106 -9.87 -1.38 14.96
C ARG A 106 -9.77 -2.88 14.70
N HIS A 107 -10.50 -3.41 13.73
CA HIS A 107 -10.48 -4.82 13.34
C HIS A 107 -9.65 -5.06 12.06
N ILE A 108 -8.86 -4.07 11.65
CA ILE A 108 -7.94 -4.16 10.52
C ILE A 108 -6.53 -3.95 11.04
N GLU A 109 -5.71 -4.98 10.92
CA GLU A 109 -4.30 -4.95 11.30
C GLU A 109 -3.44 -5.00 10.05
N VAL A 110 -2.42 -4.15 10.00
CA VAL A 110 -1.41 -4.12 8.94
C VAL A 110 -0.05 -4.30 9.57
N GLU A 111 0.57 -5.43 9.30
CA GLU A 111 1.92 -5.74 9.74
C GLU A 111 2.88 -5.68 8.56
N ALA A 112 4.04 -5.06 8.74
CA ALA A 112 5.07 -4.94 7.72
C ALA A 112 6.46 -5.23 8.30
N ASP A 113 7.29 -5.88 7.50
CA ASP A 113 8.70 -6.11 7.80
C ASP A 113 9.58 -5.64 6.64
N PRO A 114 10.35 -4.53 6.81
CA PRO A 114 10.45 -3.69 8.02
C PRO A 114 9.16 -2.94 8.37
N PRO A 115 8.94 -2.58 9.66
CA PRO A 115 7.76 -1.83 10.09
C PRO A 115 7.67 -0.46 9.41
N VAL A 116 6.46 -0.07 9.04
CA VAL A 116 6.17 1.25 8.45
C VAL A 116 4.89 1.82 9.05
N ASP A 117 4.90 3.15 9.25
CA ASP A 117 3.72 3.88 9.68
C ASP A 117 2.87 4.29 8.48
N GLY A 118 1.55 4.29 8.68
CA GLY A 118 0.59 4.65 7.64
C GLY A 118 -0.76 5.04 8.21
N HIS A 119 -1.74 5.21 7.33
CA HIS A 119 -3.07 5.67 7.74
C HIS A 119 -4.17 5.08 6.87
N PHE A 120 -5.37 5.00 7.45
CA PHE A 120 -6.60 4.67 6.74
C PHE A 120 -7.21 5.91 6.07
N TYR A 121 -7.86 5.68 4.94
CA TYR A 121 -8.73 6.66 4.28
C TYR A 121 -9.87 5.94 3.55
N TRP A 122 -11.05 6.54 3.54
CA TRP A 122 -12.27 5.91 3.03
C TRP A 122 -12.62 6.45 1.66
N ALA A 123 -12.55 5.60 0.64
CA ALA A 123 -12.96 5.94 -0.72
C ALA A 123 -14.50 5.90 -0.87
N SER A 124 -15.19 5.11 -0.04
CA SER A 124 -16.64 5.06 0.04
C SER A 124 -17.08 4.47 1.40
N ASP A 125 -18.38 4.29 1.63
CA ASP A 125 -18.89 3.53 2.77
C ASP A 125 -18.64 2.03 2.72
N ARG A 126 -18.21 1.51 1.54
CA ARG A 126 -17.87 0.09 1.31
C ARG A 126 -16.41 -0.16 1.01
N GLN A 127 -15.57 0.89 1.04
CA GLN A 127 -14.16 0.75 0.70
C GLN A 127 -13.28 1.61 1.60
N VAL A 128 -12.46 0.97 2.41
CA VAL A 128 -11.34 1.58 3.11
C VAL A 128 -10.04 1.22 2.42
N ARG A 129 -9.12 2.17 2.43
CA ARG A 129 -7.75 1.97 1.96
C ARG A 129 -6.78 2.32 3.07
N TRP A 130 -5.61 1.71 3.01
CA TRP A 130 -4.50 2.05 3.88
C TRP A 130 -3.24 2.20 3.03
N ARG A 131 -2.43 3.21 3.32
CA ARG A 131 -1.10 3.34 2.73
C ARG A 131 -0.10 3.87 3.75
N PRO A 132 1.21 3.59 3.59
CA PRO A 132 2.24 4.24 4.38
C PRO A 132 2.30 5.74 4.06
N PHE A 133 2.95 6.52 4.94
CA PHE A 133 3.15 7.96 4.71
C PHE A 133 4.13 8.23 3.57
N GLU A 134 5.13 7.37 3.41
CA GLU A 134 6.09 7.35 2.30
C GLU A 134 5.86 6.08 1.46
N PHE A 135 6.46 5.97 0.28
CA PHE A 135 6.41 4.71 -0.47
C PHE A 135 6.95 3.55 0.37
N TRP A 136 6.38 2.37 0.18
CA TRP A 136 6.89 1.17 0.82
C TRP A 136 8.40 1.02 0.59
N PRO A 137 9.20 0.66 1.59
CA PRO A 137 10.55 0.17 1.34
C PRO A 137 10.52 -1.03 0.39
N ALA A 138 11.50 -1.12 -0.51
CA ALA A 138 11.63 -2.29 -1.38
C ALA A 138 11.76 -3.57 -0.54
N HIS A 139 11.18 -4.66 -1.03
CA HIS A 139 11.23 -6.00 -0.44
C HIS A 139 10.51 -6.16 0.90
N THR A 140 9.67 -5.20 1.29
CA THR A 140 8.83 -5.31 2.49
C THR A 140 7.87 -6.50 2.36
N GLN A 141 7.77 -7.31 3.41
CA GLN A 141 6.72 -8.31 3.57
C GLN A 141 5.55 -7.65 4.30
N VAL A 142 4.34 -7.79 3.77
CA VAL A 142 3.15 -7.18 4.36
C VAL A 142 2.11 -8.26 4.61
N THR A 143 1.54 -8.24 5.81
CA THR A 143 0.39 -9.07 6.18
C THR A 143 -0.75 -8.16 6.62
N VAL A 144 -1.92 -8.39 6.06
CA VAL A 144 -3.15 -7.67 6.39
C VAL A 144 -4.14 -8.66 6.95
N ASN A 145 -4.70 -8.35 8.12
CA ASN A 145 -5.81 -9.08 8.72
C ASN A 145 -7.00 -8.13 8.88
N ALA A 146 -8.12 -8.44 8.24
CA ALA A 146 -9.35 -7.67 8.35
C ALA A 146 -10.49 -8.58 8.84
N GLY A 147 -10.79 -8.54 10.14
CA GLY A 147 -11.83 -9.34 10.76
C GLY A 147 -11.67 -10.85 10.57
N GLY A 148 -10.43 -11.36 10.52
CA GLY A 148 -10.10 -12.76 10.27
C GLY A 148 -9.85 -13.13 8.81
N THR A 149 -10.17 -12.25 7.85
CA THR A 149 -9.73 -12.41 6.46
C THR A 149 -8.29 -11.92 6.34
N GLN A 150 -7.40 -12.75 5.81
CA GLN A 150 -5.97 -12.45 5.73
C GLN A 150 -5.45 -12.42 4.30
N SER A 151 -4.52 -11.51 4.02
CA SER A 151 -3.71 -11.49 2.81
C SER A 151 -2.27 -11.16 3.18
N SER A 152 -1.31 -11.90 2.61
CA SER A 152 0.12 -11.62 2.75
C SER A 152 0.73 -11.45 1.36
N TYR A 153 1.53 -10.38 1.16
CA TYR A 153 2.11 -10.04 -0.12
C TYR A 153 3.51 -9.45 0.05
N THR A 154 4.24 -9.33 -1.05
CA THR A 154 5.59 -8.76 -1.07
C THR A 154 5.60 -7.48 -1.88
N VAL A 155 6.30 -6.47 -1.39
CA VAL A 155 6.69 -5.30 -2.17
C VAL A 155 7.95 -5.65 -2.95
N GLY A 156 7.98 -5.38 -4.24
CA GLY A 156 9.15 -5.68 -5.08
C GLY A 156 10.25 -4.62 -5.00
N ASP A 157 11.09 -4.57 -6.06
CA ASP A 157 12.05 -3.46 -6.24
C ASP A 157 11.33 -2.11 -6.26
N ALA A 158 11.99 -1.06 -5.77
CA ALA A 158 11.53 0.31 -5.91
C ALA A 158 11.74 0.78 -7.37
N LEU A 159 10.77 0.46 -8.25
CA LEU A 159 10.76 0.96 -9.62
C LEU A 159 9.97 2.27 -9.63
N ILE A 160 10.68 3.40 -9.64
CA ILE A 160 10.10 4.73 -9.62
C ILE A 160 10.27 5.38 -10.98
N THR A 161 9.18 5.83 -11.57
CA THR A 161 9.14 6.50 -12.86
C THR A 161 8.85 7.98 -12.68
N VAL A 162 9.68 8.84 -13.26
CA VAL A 162 9.45 10.29 -13.33
C VAL A 162 9.26 10.67 -14.78
N ALA A 163 8.08 11.18 -15.10
CA ALA A 163 7.73 11.72 -16.42
C ALA A 163 7.72 13.26 -16.34
N ASP A 164 8.71 13.89 -16.95
CA ASP A 164 8.94 15.34 -16.87
C ASP A 164 8.64 16.02 -18.20
N ASP A 165 7.58 16.85 -18.21
CA ASP A 165 7.17 17.58 -19.39
C ASP A 165 8.12 18.71 -19.78
N ALA A 166 8.92 19.25 -18.85
CA ALA A 166 9.92 20.26 -19.16
C ALA A 166 11.05 19.72 -20.04
N THR A 167 11.41 18.44 -19.85
CA THR A 167 12.45 17.75 -20.62
C THR A 167 11.88 16.81 -21.69
N LYS A 168 10.56 16.57 -21.69
CA LYS A 168 9.89 15.61 -22.57
C LYS A 168 10.46 14.19 -22.44
N THR A 169 10.82 13.80 -21.22
CA THR A 169 11.43 12.49 -20.95
C THR A 169 10.74 11.77 -19.80
N ILE A 170 10.79 10.45 -19.88
CA ILE A 170 10.49 9.54 -18.76
C ILE A 170 11.82 8.96 -18.28
N THR A 171 12.14 9.12 -17.02
CA THR A 171 13.29 8.50 -16.36
C THR A 171 12.80 7.46 -15.37
N VAL A 172 13.29 6.23 -15.48
CA VAL A 172 12.96 5.13 -14.57
C VAL A 172 14.17 4.77 -13.75
N THR A 173 13.99 4.76 -12.43
CA THR A 173 14.98 4.27 -11.49
C THR A 173 14.54 2.94 -10.89
N ARG A 174 15.50 2.06 -10.62
CA ARG A 174 15.28 0.83 -9.85
C ARG A 174 16.22 0.83 -8.66
N ASN A 175 15.66 0.82 -7.46
CA ASN A 175 16.41 0.89 -6.19
C ASN A 175 17.41 2.07 -6.17
N GLY A 176 17.00 3.21 -6.74
CA GLY A 176 17.79 4.45 -6.76
C GLY A 176 18.71 4.62 -7.98
N GLU A 177 18.93 3.58 -8.79
CA GLU A 177 19.76 3.64 -9.98
C GLU A 177 18.91 3.86 -11.24
N VAL A 178 19.34 4.76 -12.15
CA VAL A 178 18.66 4.98 -13.43
C VAL A 178 18.87 3.75 -14.33
N VAL A 179 17.76 3.10 -14.68
CA VAL A 179 17.77 1.91 -15.54
C VAL A 179 17.25 2.16 -16.95
N LYS A 180 16.49 3.26 -17.14
CA LYS A 180 15.94 3.61 -18.46
C LYS A 180 15.63 5.10 -18.51
N THR A 181 15.89 5.72 -19.68
CA THR A 181 15.39 7.06 -20.05
C THR A 181 14.75 6.96 -21.42
N MET A 182 13.55 7.53 -21.58
CA MET A 182 12.74 7.42 -22.78
C MET A 182 12.25 8.81 -23.21
N PRO A 183 12.44 9.24 -24.46
CA PRO A 183 11.70 10.38 -25.01
C PRO A 183 10.19 10.12 -24.94
N THR A 184 9.41 11.13 -24.59
CA THR A 184 7.95 11.00 -24.51
C THR A 184 7.24 12.23 -25.05
N SER A 185 5.97 12.07 -25.43
CA SER A 185 5.04 13.13 -25.76
C SER A 185 3.82 13.01 -24.85
N PHE A 186 3.49 14.10 -24.17
CA PHE A 186 2.36 14.20 -23.22
C PHE A 186 1.09 14.69 -23.93
N GLY A 187 0.06 14.96 -23.14
CA GLY A 187 -1.18 15.57 -23.60
C GLY A 187 -0.97 16.95 -24.24
N LYS A 188 -1.55 17.15 -25.42
CA LYS A 188 -1.55 18.42 -26.15
C LYS A 188 -2.37 19.50 -25.41
N PRO A 189 -2.26 20.80 -25.78
CA PRO A 189 -3.11 21.85 -25.24
C PRO A 189 -4.60 21.52 -25.30
N GLY A 190 -5.30 21.64 -24.16
CA GLY A 190 -6.69 21.24 -23.97
C GLY A 190 -6.90 19.80 -23.54
N TYR A 191 -5.84 18.98 -23.52
CA TYR A 191 -5.81 17.57 -23.10
C TYR A 191 -4.55 17.27 -22.29
N GLU A 192 -4.05 18.26 -21.58
CA GLU A 192 -2.79 18.15 -20.84
C GLU A 192 -2.85 17.01 -19.83
N THR A 193 -1.75 16.28 -19.70
CA THR A 193 -1.60 15.24 -18.67
C THR A 193 -1.55 15.91 -17.29
N PRO A 194 -2.41 15.60 -16.34
CA PRO A 194 -2.33 16.15 -14.98
C PRO A 194 -1.01 15.82 -14.29
N ASN A 195 -0.48 16.76 -13.51
CA ASN A 195 0.67 16.51 -12.63
C ASN A 195 0.26 15.64 -11.44
N GLY A 196 1.20 14.95 -10.81
CA GLY A 196 0.98 14.19 -9.60
C GLY A 196 1.56 12.79 -9.65
N THR A 197 1.27 12.03 -8.60
CA THR A 197 1.72 10.64 -8.47
C THR A 197 0.60 9.69 -8.88
N TYR A 198 0.84 8.98 -9.94
CA TYR A 198 0.02 7.92 -10.48
C TYR A 198 0.52 6.56 -9.98
N ILE A 199 -0.34 5.54 -10.02
CA ILE A 199 0.00 4.17 -9.69
C ILE A 199 -0.23 3.29 -10.93
N VAL A 200 0.74 2.46 -11.28
CA VAL A 200 0.57 1.47 -12.34
C VAL A 200 -0.56 0.50 -11.97
N GLY A 201 -1.54 0.39 -12.84
CA GLY A 201 -2.68 -0.52 -12.75
C GLY A 201 -2.56 -1.72 -13.68
N GLU A 202 -3.57 -1.89 -14.51
CA GLU A 202 -3.67 -2.97 -15.49
C GLU A 202 -2.74 -2.75 -16.69
N LYS A 203 -2.32 -3.86 -17.30
CA LYS A 203 -1.48 -3.83 -18.49
C LYS A 203 -2.13 -4.62 -19.61
N PHE A 204 -2.14 -4.04 -20.81
CA PHE A 204 -2.72 -4.64 -22.01
C PHE A 204 -1.63 -4.77 -23.07
N ARG A 205 -1.35 -6.02 -23.51
CA ARG A 205 -0.36 -6.25 -24.58
C ARG A 205 -0.76 -5.49 -25.85
N ASP A 206 -2.04 -5.47 -26.12
CA ASP A 206 -2.69 -4.71 -27.19
C ASP A 206 -4.14 -4.40 -26.81
N MET A 207 -4.63 -3.26 -27.27
CA MET A 207 -6.00 -2.83 -27.07
C MET A 207 -6.39 -1.76 -28.09
N TYR A 208 -7.71 -1.52 -28.20
CA TYR A 208 -8.20 -0.31 -28.85
C TYR A 208 -8.42 0.79 -27.81
N MET A 209 -7.80 1.94 -28.00
CA MET A 209 -8.16 3.16 -27.29
C MET A 209 -9.28 3.84 -28.06
N ASP A 210 -10.39 4.11 -27.39
CA ASP A 210 -11.61 4.63 -28.00
C ASP A 210 -12.08 5.86 -27.22
N SER A 211 -12.13 6.99 -27.89
CA SER A 211 -12.47 8.31 -27.30
C SER A 211 -13.91 8.33 -26.75
N SER A 212 -14.80 7.46 -27.23
CA SER A 212 -16.17 7.41 -26.72
C SER A 212 -16.24 6.95 -25.25
N THR A 213 -15.22 6.26 -24.75
CA THR A 213 -15.12 5.80 -23.37
C THR A 213 -15.02 6.96 -22.34
N TYR A 214 -14.62 8.14 -22.78
CA TYR A 214 -14.60 9.37 -21.95
C TYR A 214 -15.48 10.50 -22.54
N GLY A 215 -16.45 10.15 -23.40
CA GLY A 215 -17.52 11.05 -23.85
C GLY A 215 -17.23 11.83 -25.11
N VAL A 216 -16.13 11.56 -25.83
CA VAL A 216 -15.82 12.16 -27.15
C VAL A 216 -16.23 11.18 -28.25
N PRO A 217 -17.27 11.48 -29.07
CA PRO A 217 -17.68 10.58 -30.15
C PRO A 217 -16.54 10.32 -31.14
N VAL A 218 -16.38 9.07 -31.57
CA VAL A 218 -15.27 8.62 -32.44
C VAL A 218 -15.24 9.37 -33.78
N ASP A 219 -16.38 9.78 -34.29
CA ASP A 219 -16.59 10.52 -35.52
C ASP A 219 -16.48 12.05 -35.36
N SER A 220 -16.22 12.57 -34.15
CA SER A 220 -15.97 13.99 -33.92
C SER A 220 -14.55 14.39 -34.32
N PRO A 221 -14.26 15.70 -34.50
CA PRO A 221 -12.92 16.17 -34.88
C PRO A 221 -11.80 15.72 -33.92
N GLU A 222 -12.11 15.52 -32.64
CA GLU A 222 -11.18 15.02 -31.61
C GLU A 222 -11.41 13.54 -31.28
N GLY A 223 -12.31 12.89 -32.02
CA GLY A 223 -12.62 11.47 -31.85
C GLY A 223 -11.54 10.58 -32.44
N TYR A 224 -11.35 9.44 -31.81
CA TYR A 224 -10.45 8.41 -32.31
C TYR A 224 -10.84 7.02 -31.84
N ARG A 225 -10.43 6.03 -32.62
CA ARG A 225 -10.36 4.62 -32.22
C ARG A 225 -9.06 4.05 -32.77
N THR A 226 -8.06 3.97 -31.91
CA THR A 226 -6.68 3.65 -32.29
C THR A 226 -6.25 2.34 -31.65
N TYR A 227 -5.69 1.43 -32.44
CA TYR A 227 -5.02 0.25 -31.94
C TYR A 227 -3.67 0.65 -31.33
N VAL A 228 -3.40 0.21 -30.11
CA VAL A 228 -2.16 0.47 -29.38
C VAL A 228 -1.61 -0.83 -28.81
N GLU A 229 -0.29 -0.89 -28.71
CA GLU A 229 0.43 -2.00 -28.11
C GLU A 229 1.11 -1.54 -26.81
N TYR A 230 1.38 -2.52 -25.94
CA TYR A 230 2.12 -2.32 -24.69
C TYR A 230 1.56 -1.18 -23.83
N ALA A 231 0.25 -1.18 -23.66
CA ALA A 231 -0.45 -0.15 -22.90
C ALA A 231 -0.43 -0.49 -21.40
N THR A 232 0.18 0.37 -20.61
CA THR A 232 0.23 0.30 -19.14
C THR A 232 -0.64 1.42 -18.57
N ARG A 233 -1.77 1.06 -17.95
CA ARG A 233 -2.70 2.00 -17.33
C ARG A 233 -2.07 2.64 -16.10
N ILE A 234 -2.18 3.95 -15.97
CA ILE A 234 -1.72 4.70 -14.80
C ILE A 234 -2.82 5.56 -14.15
N SER A 235 -4.00 5.66 -14.78
CA SER A 235 -5.18 6.31 -14.17
C SER A 235 -6.47 5.62 -14.61
N ASN A 236 -7.51 5.69 -13.78
CA ASN A 236 -8.84 5.23 -14.16
C ASN A 236 -9.55 6.21 -15.09
N SER A 237 -9.11 7.47 -15.14
CA SER A 237 -9.55 8.45 -16.14
C SER A 237 -9.02 8.19 -17.56
N GLY A 238 -8.21 7.12 -17.75
CA GLY A 238 -7.83 6.65 -19.07
C GLY A 238 -6.46 7.08 -19.55
N ILE A 239 -5.55 7.44 -18.64
CA ILE A 239 -4.16 7.77 -18.97
C ILE A 239 -3.29 6.51 -18.94
N PHE A 240 -2.45 6.34 -19.96
CA PHE A 240 -1.56 5.21 -20.14
C PHE A 240 -0.15 5.66 -20.51
N VAL A 241 0.84 4.83 -20.20
CA VAL A 241 2.11 4.79 -20.92
C VAL A 241 1.97 3.72 -22.00
N HIS A 242 2.14 4.06 -23.30
CA HIS A 242 1.93 3.10 -24.37
C HIS A 242 2.78 3.37 -25.61
N ALA A 243 2.98 2.36 -26.43
CA ALA A 243 3.61 2.48 -27.73
C ALA A 243 2.77 3.37 -28.66
N ALA A 244 3.41 4.37 -29.28
CA ALA A 244 2.79 5.31 -30.21
C ALA A 244 3.72 5.60 -31.39
N PRO A 245 3.96 4.62 -32.29
CA PRO A 245 4.89 4.76 -33.42
C PRO A 245 4.49 5.88 -34.39
N TRP A 246 3.22 6.23 -34.45
CA TRP A 246 2.72 7.34 -35.30
C TRP A 246 3.14 8.73 -34.82
N SER A 247 3.63 8.86 -33.57
CA SER A 247 4.02 10.13 -32.96
C SER A 247 5.48 10.17 -32.50
N GLU A 248 6.34 9.27 -32.98
CA GLU A 248 7.77 9.25 -32.62
C GLU A 248 8.47 10.57 -32.94
N TRP A 249 8.07 11.28 -34.01
CA TRP A 249 8.57 12.58 -34.37
C TRP A 249 8.33 13.68 -33.32
N ALA A 250 7.33 13.48 -32.43
CA ALA A 250 6.96 14.41 -31.36
C ALA A 250 7.61 14.05 -30.01
N GLN A 251 7.97 12.79 -29.82
CA GLN A 251 8.55 12.31 -28.57
C GLN A 251 9.89 13.01 -28.31
N GLY A 252 10.06 13.52 -27.08
CA GLY A 252 11.21 14.33 -26.69
C GLY A 252 11.14 15.80 -27.13
N SER A 253 10.04 16.25 -27.78
CA SER A 253 9.96 17.63 -28.32
C SER A 253 8.60 18.29 -28.14
N THR A 254 7.48 17.64 -28.47
CA THR A 254 6.17 18.26 -28.58
C THR A 254 5.07 17.34 -27.99
N ASN A 255 4.05 17.94 -27.38
CA ASN A 255 2.91 17.23 -26.82
C ASN A 255 1.79 17.10 -27.85
N VAL A 256 1.39 15.86 -28.17
CA VAL A 256 0.40 15.57 -29.22
C VAL A 256 -0.68 14.58 -28.82
N SER A 257 -0.61 13.99 -27.61
CA SER A 257 -1.58 13.00 -27.15
C SER A 257 -2.86 13.66 -26.58
N HIS A 258 -3.83 12.84 -26.18
CA HIS A 258 -5.02 13.27 -25.44
C HIS A 258 -4.87 12.98 -23.91
N GLY A 259 -3.65 13.08 -23.37
CA GLY A 259 -3.33 12.89 -21.95
C GLY A 259 -2.39 11.72 -21.67
N CYS A 260 -2.29 10.73 -22.57
CA CYS A 260 -1.36 9.61 -22.41
C CYS A 260 0.11 10.02 -22.56
N LEU A 261 1.00 9.18 -22.05
CA LEU A 261 2.45 9.28 -22.23
C LEU A 261 2.82 8.40 -23.45
N ASN A 262 3.00 9.04 -24.61
CA ASN A 262 3.37 8.37 -25.85
C ASN A 262 4.87 8.13 -25.88
N VAL A 263 5.27 6.88 -26.12
CA VAL A 263 6.67 6.49 -26.26
C VAL A 263 6.87 5.63 -27.53
N SER A 264 8.13 5.35 -27.91
CA SER A 264 8.43 4.44 -29.01
C SER A 264 7.90 3.02 -28.72
N THR A 265 7.78 2.19 -29.75
CA THR A 265 7.35 0.80 -29.55
C THR A 265 8.32 0.03 -28.66
N GLU A 266 9.62 0.24 -28.81
CA GLU A 266 10.65 -0.36 -27.97
C GLU A 266 10.52 0.06 -26.50
N ASP A 267 10.36 1.36 -26.25
CA ASP A 267 10.23 1.93 -24.91
C ASP A 267 8.91 1.53 -24.24
N GLY A 268 7.82 1.51 -24.98
CA GLY A 268 6.52 1.04 -24.51
C GLY A 268 6.58 -0.44 -24.10
N ARG A 269 7.24 -1.27 -24.90
CA ARG A 269 7.48 -2.68 -24.58
C ARG A 269 8.32 -2.82 -23.32
N TRP A 270 9.44 -2.08 -23.24
CA TRP A 270 10.31 -2.12 -22.08
C TRP A 270 9.55 -1.74 -20.79
N PHE A 271 8.77 -0.65 -20.83
CA PHE A 271 7.98 -0.22 -19.68
C PHE A 271 6.93 -1.26 -19.31
N PHE A 272 6.22 -1.80 -20.28
CA PHE A 272 5.23 -2.85 -20.08
C PHE A 272 5.82 -4.11 -19.43
N GLU A 273 7.00 -4.54 -19.84
CA GLU A 273 7.66 -5.75 -19.32
C GLU A 273 8.24 -5.52 -17.91
N ASN A 274 8.69 -4.31 -17.58
CA ASN A 274 9.41 -4.01 -16.34
C ASN A 274 8.52 -3.43 -15.23
N ALA A 275 7.54 -2.58 -15.56
CA ALA A 275 6.62 -2.03 -14.57
C ALA A 275 5.64 -3.08 -14.07
N ARG A 276 5.29 -3.00 -12.80
CA ARG A 276 4.30 -3.87 -12.15
C ARG A 276 3.19 -3.03 -11.53
N LYS A 277 2.05 -3.64 -11.28
CA LYS A 277 0.96 -3.05 -10.52
C LYS A 277 1.48 -2.49 -9.19
N GLY A 278 1.15 -1.25 -8.90
CA GLY A 278 1.60 -0.57 -7.69
C GLY A 278 2.89 0.22 -7.82
N ASP A 279 3.58 0.20 -8.97
CA ASP A 279 4.74 1.08 -9.19
C ASP A 279 4.29 2.54 -9.38
N PRO A 280 4.99 3.53 -8.83
CA PRO A 280 4.65 4.93 -9.01
C PRO A 280 5.12 5.49 -10.36
N VAL A 281 4.27 6.34 -10.95
CA VAL A 281 4.61 7.21 -12.08
C VAL A 281 4.35 8.65 -11.67
N ILE A 282 5.41 9.42 -11.49
CA ILE A 282 5.34 10.82 -11.06
C ILE A 282 5.37 11.69 -12.31
N VAL A 283 4.27 12.36 -12.60
CA VAL A 283 4.16 13.32 -13.71
C VAL A 283 4.37 14.72 -13.16
N GLN A 284 5.24 15.48 -13.82
CA GLN A 284 5.58 16.84 -13.37
C GLN A 284 5.80 17.81 -14.53
N ASN A 285 5.71 19.09 -14.20
CA ASN A 285 5.98 20.21 -15.11
C ASN A 285 5.05 20.32 -16.33
N THR A 286 3.87 19.67 -16.28
CA THR A 286 2.84 19.82 -17.32
C THR A 286 1.93 21.01 -17.03
N GLY A 287 1.17 21.45 -18.04
CA GLY A 287 0.11 22.47 -17.89
C GLY A 287 -1.20 21.92 -17.30
N GLY A 288 -1.32 20.64 -16.98
CA GLY A 288 -2.57 19.91 -16.79
C GLY A 288 -3.12 19.85 -15.36
N GLY A 289 -2.87 20.81 -14.49
CA GLY A 289 -3.39 20.77 -13.12
C GLY A 289 -2.86 19.56 -12.33
N THR A 290 -3.67 19.03 -11.38
CA THR A 290 -3.28 17.89 -10.52
C THR A 290 -4.23 16.71 -10.72
N LEU A 291 -3.69 15.49 -10.74
CA LEU A 291 -4.46 14.26 -10.77
C LEU A 291 -5.39 14.19 -9.55
N ASN A 292 -6.64 13.85 -9.78
CA ASN A 292 -7.59 13.65 -8.69
C ASN A 292 -7.16 12.45 -7.82
N GLY A 293 -6.96 12.67 -6.52
CA GLY A 293 -6.61 11.62 -5.57
C GLY A 293 -7.63 10.48 -5.49
N TRP A 294 -8.89 10.75 -5.86
CA TRP A 294 -9.96 9.75 -5.94
C TRP A 294 -10.11 9.10 -7.33
N ASP A 295 -9.18 9.30 -8.24
CA ASP A 295 -9.14 8.62 -9.54
C ASP A 295 -9.17 7.10 -9.42
N GLY A 296 -8.67 6.56 -8.32
CA GLY A 296 -8.55 5.12 -8.04
C GLY A 296 -7.14 4.56 -8.23
N LEU A 297 -6.30 5.29 -8.96
CA LEU A 297 -4.85 5.09 -9.09
C LEU A 297 -4.08 6.37 -8.73
N GLY A 298 -4.76 7.33 -8.10
CA GLY A 298 -4.22 8.63 -7.71
C GLY A 298 -4.03 8.83 -6.21
N ASP A 299 -4.06 7.80 -5.42
CA ASP A 299 -4.10 7.80 -3.94
C ASP A 299 -3.03 8.68 -3.28
N TRP A 300 -1.90 8.87 -3.93
CA TRP A 300 -0.78 9.68 -3.42
C TRP A 300 -0.97 11.20 -3.60
N ASN A 301 -2.09 11.63 -4.15
CA ASN A 301 -2.46 13.04 -4.32
C ASN A 301 -3.59 13.47 -3.35
N LEU A 302 -3.91 12.65 -2.34
CA LEU A 302 -4.86 12.93 -1.26
C LEU A 302 -4.21 13.72 -0.14
#